data_a410cf006d6a22102a85a1a6acb67075
#
_entry.id   a410cf006d6a22102a85a1a6acb67075
#
_cell.length_a   1.000
_cell.length_b   1.000
_cell.length_c   1.000
_cell.angle_alpha   90.00
_cell.angle_beta   90.00
_cell.angle_gamma   90.00
#
_symmetry.space_group_name_H-M   'P 1'
#
loop_
_entity.id
_entity.type
_entity.pdbx_description
1 polymer ?
#
loop_
_entity_poly.entity_id
_entity_poly.type
_entity_poly.pdbx_seq_one_letter_code
_entity_poly.pdbx_strand_id
1 'polypeptide(L)'
;MKLWKRTVALMLITLLCSLIPVGVLSLYVTGKRSLNNAAETYGRQLANGKNLLEQFWDNSKYEQMSETGKKSYLEFQFLRCCGEKMLLINSESKEAVVNRTDYEIVSMDNLGLNNKTDSYEYKIQKLNHKYLLLQHALLTNPEGYEILSVRDVTSMFTELRQTAVWFLGIYLAVFCIAGLFIYLMMKRTVQQMEKLQEVAGKQEMLMGALAHEMKTPLTSIIGYSDTLRHVKLNDEQKDCALEHISREGKRLEKLSGKMLQMLGLHQNDSIKMELVSYTHLRAHETSLHLVCR
;
A
#
# COMPACT_ATOMS: atom_id res chain seq x y z
N MET A 1 -1.98 28.04 3.08
CA MET A 1 -2.02 27.30 1.79
C MET A 1 -0.81 26.38 1.54
N LYS A 2 0.45 26.75 1.85
CA LYS A 2 1.63 25.87 1.66
C LYS A 2 1.68 24.66 2.59
N LEU A 3 1.24 24.76 3.84
CA LEU A 3 1.31 23.68 4.85
C LEU A 3 0.37 22.51 4.49
N TRP A 4 -0.84 22.82 4.08
CA TRP A 4 -1.85 21.85 3.66
C TRP A 4 -1.38 20.96 2.48
N LYS A 5 -0.79 21.59 1.44
CA LYS A 5 -0.26 20.84 0.30
C LYS A 5 0.86 19.89 0.72
N ARG A 6 1.70 20.28 1.71
CA ARG A 6 2.76 19.42 2.25
C ARG A 6 2.22 18.22 3.00
N THR A 7 1.17 18.39 3.83
CA THR A 7 0.57 17.27 4.57
C THR A 7 -0.10 16.26 3.65
N VAL A 8 -0.83 16.70 2.63
CA VAL A 8 -1.41 15.82 1.60
C VAL A 8 -0.31 15.08 0.84
N ALA A 9 0.75 15.77 0.43
CA ALA A 9 1.87 15.14 -0.27
C ALA A 9 2.56 14.07 0.59
N LEU A 10 2.79 14.36 1.89
CA LEU A 10 3.36 13.38 2.82
C LEU A 10 2.46 12.14 2.98
N MET A 11 1.16 12.30 3.13
CA MET A 11 0.22 11.18 3.22
C MET A 11 0.20 10.33 1.95
N LEU A 12 0.29 10.95 0.77
CA LEU A 12 0.36 10.23 -0.50
C LEU A 12 1.70 9.50 -0.65
N ILE A 13 2.81 10.11 -0.24
CA ILE A 13 4.13 9.48 -0.26
C ILE A 13 4.17 8.26 0.69
N THR A 14 3.64 8.38 1.91
CA THR A 14 3.61 7.24 2.86
C THR A 14 2.76 6.10 2.33
N LEU A 15 1.62 6.39 1.69
CA LEU A 15 0.78 5.39 1.03
C LEU A 15 1.54 4.69 -0.11
N LEU A 16 2.25 5.44 -0.93
CA LEU A 16 3.04 4.90 -2.03
C LEU A 16 4.21 4.04 -1.54
N CYS A 17 4.93 4.50 -0.50
CA CYS A 17 6.02 3.76 0.13
C CYS A 17 5.55 2.45 0.80
N SER A 18 4.29 2.34 1.23
CA SER A 18 3.74 1.12 1.80
C SER A 18 3.27 0.13 0.73
N LEU A 19 2.68 0.60 -0.37
CA LEU A 19 2.10 -0.26 -1.40
C LEU A 19 3.15 -0.88 -2.35
N ILE A 20 4.17 -0.11 -2.76
CA ILE A 20 5.17 -0.59 -3.72
C ILE A 20 5.94 -1.82 -3.22
N PRO A 21 6.50 -1.84 -1.98
CA PRO A 21 7.23 -3.01 -1.50
C PRO A 21 6.38 -4.27 -1.44
N VAL A 22 5.12 -4.15 -1.05
CA VAL A 22 4.19 -5.29 -0.99
C VAL A 22 3.95 -5.88 -2.37
N GLY A 23 3.72 -5.02 -3.39
CA GLY A 23 3.54 -5.47 -4.77
C GLY A 23 4.78 -6.14 -5.35
N VAL A 24 5.94 -5.54 -5.16
CA VAL A 24 7.23 -6.11 -5.63
C VAL A 24 7.52 -7.43 -4.95
N LEU A 25 7.34 -7.52 -3.63
CA LEU A 25 7.56 -8.74 -2.87
C LEU A 25 6.59 -9.86 -3.33
N SER A 26 5.32 -9.54 -3.53
CA SER A 26 4.32 -10.49 -4.02
C SER A 26 4.68 -11.05 -5.39
N LEU A 27 5.06 -10.20 -6.34
CA LEU A 27 5.50 -10.63 -7.68
C LEU A 27 6.76 -11.47 -7.61
N TYR A 28 7.74 -11.08 -6.80
CA TYR A 28 8.97 -11.84 -6.60
C TYR A 28 8.71 -13.24 -6.04
N VAL A 29 7.92 -13.33 -4.97
CA VAL A 29 7.59 -14.62 -4.33
C VAL A 29 6.80 -15.51 -5.29
N THR A 30 5.80 -14.96 -6.00
CA THR A 30 5.00 -15.69 -6.97
C THR A 30 5.86 -16.20 -8.12
N GLY A 31 6.73 -15.36 -8.68
CA GLY A 31 7.63 -15.73 -9.77
C GLY A 31 8.63 -16.82 -9.36
N LYS A 32 9.27 -16.66 -8.20
CA LYS A 32 10.19 -17.66 -7.66
C LYS A 32 9.49 -19.00 -7.40
N ARG A 33 8.29 -18.98 -6.81
CA ARG A 33 7.51 -20.18 -6.53
C ARG A 33 7.08 -20.90 -7.82
N SER A 34 6.65 -20.15 -8.84
CA SER A 34 6.27 -20.69 -10.13
C SER A 34 7.43 -21.38 -10.82
N LEU A 35 8.60 -20.71 -10.85
CA LEU A 35 9.85 -21.30 -11.40
C LEU A 35 10.31 -22.55 -10.65
N ASN A 36 10.30 -22.52 -9.33
CA ASN A 36 10.67 -23.68 -8.53
C ASN A 36 9.72 -24.87 -8.79
N ASN A 37 8.43 -24.63 -8.86
CA ASN A 37 7.45 -25.66 -9.17
C ASN A 37 7.67 -26.28 -10.58
N ALA A 38 8.00 -25.45 -11.55
CA ALA A 38 8.35 -25.93 -12.89
C ALA A 38 9.64 -26.78 -12.86
N ALA A 39 10.68 -26.28 -12.19
CA ALA A 39 11.93 -27.00 -12.05
C ALA A 39 11.77 -28.36 -11.35
N GLU A 40 10.96 -28.42 -10.29
CA GLU A 40 10.62 -29.66 -9.61
C GLU A 40 9.84 -30.63 -10.52
N THR A 41 8.87 -30.13 -11.27
CA THR A 41 8.05 -30.96 -12.16
C THR A 41 8.89 -31.54 -13.29
N TYR A 42 9.68 -30.72 -13.97
CA TYR A 42 10.53 -31.15 -15.07
C TYR A 42 11.75 -31.96 -14.60
N GLY A 43 12.27 -31.65 -13.41
CA GLY A 43 13.32 -32.42 -12.77
C GLY A 43 12.88 -33.84 -12.45
N ARG A 44 11.65 -34.06 -11.95
CA ARG A 44 11.09 -35.39 -11.76
C ARG A 44 10.93 -36.15 -13.08
N GLN A 45 10.49 -35.47 -14.15
CA GLN A 45 10.40 -36.10 -15.48
C GLN A 45 11.78 -36.51 -15.99
N LEU A 46 12.79 -35.67 -15.80
CA LEU A 46 14.17 -35.96 -16.16
C LEU A 46 14.72 -37.16 -15.37
N ALA A 47 14.52 -37.18 -14.05
CA ALA A 47 14.94 -38.27 -13.17
C ALA A 47 14.24 -39.59 -13.53
N ASN A 48 12.95 -39.54 -13.83
CA ASN A 48 12.21 -40.75 -14.28
C ASN A 48 12.76 -41.25 -15.61
N GLY A 49 13.05 -40.37 -16.58
CA GLY A 49 13.64 -40.74 -17.87
C GLY A 49 15.01 -41.38 -17.69
N LYS A 50 15.86 -40.77 -16.84
CA LYS A 50 17.16 -41.35 -16.46
C LYS A 50 17.01 -42.76 -15.88
N ASN A 51 16.20 -42.90 -14.83
CA ASN A 51 15.99 -44.17 -14.14
C ASN A 51 15.48 -45.27 -15.07
N LEU A 52 14.55 -44.94 -15.96
CA LEU A 52 14.06 -45.91 -16.96
C LEU A 52 15.13 -46.29 -17.95
N LEU A 53 15.95 -45.33 -18.42
CA LEU A 53 17.04 -45.61 -19.34
C LEU A 53 18.08 -46.54 -18.69
N GLU A 54 18.50 -46.25 -17.46
CA GLU A 54 19.43 -47.07 -16.70
C GLU A 54 18.88 -48.48 -16.38
N GLN A 55 17.58 -48.59 -16.08
CA GLN A 55 16.92 -49.86 -15.80
C GLN A 55 16.84 -50.76 -17.01
N PHE A 56 16.62 -50.19 -18.20
CA PHE A 56 16.53 -50.98 -19.45
C PHE A 56 17.81 -51.10 -20.22
N TRP A 57 18.92 -50.57 -19.66
CA TRP A 57 20.23 -50.62 -20.27
C TRP A 57 20.89 -51.97 -20.10
N ASP A 58 21.30 -52.63 -21.19
CA ASP A 58 22.04 -53.89 -21.20
C ASP A 58 23.46 -53.64 -21.68
N ASN A 59 24.37 -53.55 -20.72
CA ASN A 59 25.79 -53.30 -20.97
C ASN A 59 26.45 -54.42 -21.77
N SER A 60 26.11 -55.67 -21.51
CA SER A 60 26.66 -56.84 -22.18
C SER A 60 26.32 -56.84 -23.67
N LYS A 61 25.11 -56.45 -23.98
CA LYS A 61 24.62 -56.33 -25.35
C LYS A 61 25.24 -55.14 -26.08
N TYR A 62 25.40 -54.04 -25.38
CA TYR A 62 25.98 -52.80 -25.92
C TYR A 62 27.47 -53.01 -26.34
N GLU A 63 28.27 -53.64 -25.49
CA GLU A 63 29.70 -53.87 -25.76
C GLU A 63 29.98 -54.78 -26.93
N GLN A 64 29.07 -55.72 -27.23
CA GLN A 64 29.19 -56.66 -28.34
C GLN A 64 28.83 -56.06 -29.71
N MET A 65 28.28 -54.84 -29.74
CA MET A 65 27.85 -54.16 -30.97
C MET A 65 28.98 -53.42 -31.66
N SER A 66 28.85 -53.30 -33.00
CA SER A 66 29.70 -52.39 -33.78
C SER A 66 29.41 -50.94 -33.39
N GLU A 67 30.33 -50.02 -33.68
CA GLU A 67 30.16 -48.60 -33.35
C GLU A 67 28.85 -47.99 -33.91
N THR A 68 28.48 -48.36 -35.14
CA THR A 68 27.18 -47.98 -35.72
C THR A 68 26.01 -48.62 -34.99
N GLY A 69 26.13 -49.84 -34.55
CA GLY A 69 25.14 -50.55 -33.74
C GLY A 69 24.97 -49.94 -32.34
N LYS A 70 26.05 -49.54 -31.70
CA LYS A 70 26.07 -48.87 -30.40
C LYS A 70 25.29 -47.55 -30.46
N LYS A 71 25.52 -46.74 -31.49
CA LYS A 71 24.82 -45.46 -31.71
C LYS A 71 23.32 -45.68 -31.89
N SER A 72 22.92 -46.62 -32.75
CA SER A 72 21.54 -46.95 -32.99
C SER A 72 20.83 -47.54 -31.76
N TYR A 73 21.50 -48.34 -30.97
CA TYR A 73 20.98 -48.91 -29.74
C TYR A 73 20.77 -47.82 -28.67
N LEU A 74 21.73 -46.92 -28.52
CA LEU A 74 21.63 -45.79 -27.61
C LEU A 74 20.49 -44.88 -27.99
N GLU A 75 20.36 -44.51 -29.26
CA GLU A 75 19.28 -43.73 -29.79
C GLU A 75 17.90 -44.38 -29.54
N PHE A 76 17.77 -45.67 -29.83
CA PHE A 76 16.53 -46.45 -29.62
C PHE A 76 16.13 -46.47 -28.13
N GLN A 77 17.06 -46.75 -27.21
CA GLN A 77 16.77 -46.78 -25.79
C GLN A 77 16.40 -45.40 -25.25
N PHE A 78 17.13 -44.37 -25.69
CA PHE A 78 16.80 -42.98 -25.32
C PHE A 78 15.40 -42.58 -25.82
N LEU A 79 15.06 -42.88 -27.06
CA LEU A 79 13.73 -42.58 -27.64
C LEU A 79 12.60 -43.31 -26.91
N ARG A 80 12.88 -44.49 -26.37
CA ARG A 80 11.92 -45.31 -25.62
C ARG A 80 11.69 -44.82 -24.20
N CYS A 81 12.75 -44.40 -23.51
CA CYS A 81 12.74 -44.10 -22.09
C CYS A 81 12.58 -42.61 -21.78
N CYS A 82 13.12 -41.76 -22.66
CA CYS A 82 13.12 -40.31 -22.46
C CYS A 82 12.01 -39.62 -23.28
N GLY A 83 11.38 -38.66 -22.64
CA GLY A 83 10.30 -37.89 -23.27
C GLY A 83 10.76 -36.91 -24.35
N GLU A 84 9.80 -36.25 -24.97
CA GLU A 84 10.08 -35.12 -25.85
C GLU A 84 10.76 -33.96 -25.08
N LYS A 85 11.50 -33.12 -25.82
CA LYS A 85 12.22 -31.96 -25.29
C LYS A 85 13.38 -32.29 -24.36
N MET A 86 13.98 -33.48 -24.58
CA MET A 86 15.22 -33.92 -23.97
C MET A 86 16.23 -34.18 -25.07
N LEU A 87 17.50 -34.05 -24.72
CA LEU A 87 18.62 -34.42 -25.60
C LEU A 87 19.64 -35.23 -24.79
N LEU A 88 20.30 -36.12 -25.51
CA LEU A 88 21.39 -36.94 -25.00
C LEU A 88 22.70 -36.39 -25.53
N ILE A 89 23.63 -36.16 -24.64
CA ILE A 89 24.92 -35.54 -24.90
C ILE A 89 26.00 -36.48 -24.48
N ASN A 90 27.08 -36.55 -25.25
CA ASN A 90 28.31 -37.15 -24.81
C ASN A 90 29.05 -36.18 -23.87
N SER A 91 29.39 -36.63 -22.67
CA SER A 91 30.00 -35.78 -21.64
C SER A 91 31.43 -35.33 -21.99
N GLU A 92 32.15 -36.09 -22.83
CA GLU A 92 33.52 -35.74 -23.25
C GLU A 92 33.53 -34.81 -24.45
N SER A 93 32.82 -35.15 -25.55
CA SER A 93 32.81 -34.34 -26.77
C SER A 93 31.85 -33.15 -26.68
N LYS A 94 30.95 -33.14 -25.70
CA LYS A 94 29.86 -32.14 -25.58
C LYS A 94 28.94 -32.07 -26.81
N GLU A 95 28.98 -33.07 -27.65
CA GLU A 95 28.12 -33.16 -28.82
C GLU A 95 26.80 -33.84 -28.49
N ALA A 96 25.70 -33.36 -29.09
CA ALA A 96 24.41 -34.00 -28.95
C ALA A 96 24.35 -35.27 -29.80
N VAL A 97 24.19 -36.42 -29.16
CA VAL A 97 24.01 -37.72 -29.83
C VAL A 97 22.58 -37.85 -30.35
N VAL A 98 21.62 -37.48 -29.54
CA VAL A 98 20.20 -37.46 -29.91
C VAL A 98 19.61 -36.15 -29.46
N ASN A 99 18.96 -35.42 -30.33
CA ASN A 99 18.26 -34.20 -30.02
C ASN A 99 16.75 -34.32 -30.35
N ARG A 100 15.90 -34.31 -29.35
CA ARG A 100 14.45 -34.26 -29.47
C ARG A 100 13.88 -32.88 -29.09
N THR A 101 14.72 -31.87 -29.06
CA THR A 101 14.30 -30.50 -28.75
C THR A 101 14.16 -29.71 -30.04
N ASP A 102 13.33 -28.67 -30.01
CA ASP A 102 13.16 -27.73 -31.12
C ASP A 102 14.30 -26.70 -31.21
N TYR A 103 15.36 -26.91 -30.42
CA TYR A 103 16.45 -25.93 -30.27
C TYR A 103 17.79 -26.53 -30.66
N GLU A 104 18.54 -25.82 -31.48
CA GLU A 104 19.96 -26.06 -31.69
C GLU A 104 20.74 -25.45 -30.51
N ILE A 105 21.23 -26.25 -29.61
CA ILE A 105 22.05 -25.81 -28.50
C ILE A 105 23.48 -25.74 -28.95
N VAL A 106 23.95 -24.54 -29.30
CA VAL A 106 25.21 -24.29 -30.01
C VAL A 106 26.44 -24.34 -29.12
N SER A 107 26.34 -24.20 -27.79
CA SER A 107 27.48 -24.37 -26.91
C SER A 107 27.06 -24.70 -25.48
N MET A 108 27.63 -25.79 -24.98
CA MET A 108 27.41 -26.27 -23.63
C MET A 108 28.45 -25.82 -22.63
N ASP A 109 29.47 -25.08 -23.07
CA ASP A 109 30.65 -24.75 -22.29
C ASP A 109 30.42 -23.93 -21.01
N ASN A 110 29.21 -23.48 -20.77
CA ASN A 110 28.84 -22.68 -19.61
C ASN A 110 27.49 -23.08 -18.96
N LEU A 111 27.20 -24.38 -18.91
CA LEU A 111 26.07 -24.91 -18.12
C LEU A 111 26.40 -24.93 -16.60
N GLY A 112 26.91 -23.84 -16.09
CA GLY A 112 26.89 -23.60 -14.66
C GLY A 112 25.44 -23.39 -14.23
N LEU A 113 24.88 -24.36 -13.52
CA LEU A 113 23.50 -24.25 -13.01
C LEU A 113 23.52 -23.28 -11.85
N ASN A 114 22.92 -22.12 -12.08
CA ASN A 114 22.97 -21.00 -11.14
C ASN A 114 21.85 -21.02 -10.11
N ASN A 115 20.83 -21.84 -10.31
CA ASN A 115 19.66 -21.91 -9.45
C ASN A 115 19.44 -23.34 -8.97
N LYS A 116 19.00 -23.47 -7.71
CA LYS A 116 18.74 -24.76 -7.08
C LYS A 116 17.37 -24.71 -6.40
N THR A 117 16.58 -25.76 -6.60
CA THR A 117 15.44 -26.11 -5.76
C THR A 117 15.91 -27.03 -4.63
N ASP A 118 14.99 -27.53 -3.82
CA ASP A 118 15.31 -28.49 -2.76
C ASP A 118 15.94 -29.79 -3.34
N SER A 119 15.56 -30.18 -4.57
CA SER A 119 15.93 -31.48 -5.16
C SER A 119 16.67 -31.34 -6.49
N TYR A 120 16.50 -30.27 -7.25
CA TYR A 120 16.99 -30.14 -8.61
C TYR A 120 17.71 -28.82 -8.85
N GLU A 121 18.79 -28.90 -9.64
CA GLU A 121 19.48 -27.72 -10.14
C GLU A 121 18.96 -27.37 -11.53
N TYR A 122 18.83 -26.07 -11.82
CA TYR A 122 18.35 -25.59 -13.11
C TYR A 122 18.99 -24.26 -13.51
N LYS A 123 19.02 -24.01 -14.81
CA LYS A 123 19.46 -22.74 -15.39
C LYS A 123 18.37 -22.19 -16.28
N ILE A 124 18.19 -20.88 -16.24
CA ILE A 124 17.31 -20.17 -17.20
C ILE A 124 18.20 -19.49 -18.22
N GLN A 125 17.98 -19.82 -19.47
CA GLN A 125 18.66 -19.20 -20.59
C GLN A 125 17.65 -18.52 -21.52
N LYS A 126 17.96 -17.31 -21.97
CA LYS A 126 17.16 -16.60 -22.98
C LYS A 126 17.75 -16.86 -24.35
N LEU A 127 16.98 -17.49 -25.23
CA LEU A 127 17.36 -17.77 -26.61
C LEU A 127 16.21 -17.34 -27.54
N ASN A 128 16.50 -16.52 -28.56
CA ASN A 128 15.51 -16.09 -29.58
C ASN A 128 14.18 -15.61 -28.97
N HIS A 129 14.24 -14.71 -27.98
CA HIS A 129 13.09 -14.18 -27.25
C HIS A 129 12.30 -15.21 -26.40
N LYS A 130 12.77 -16.45 -26.30
CA LYS A 130 12.21 -17.48 -25.41
C LYS A 130 13.05 -17.65 -24.16
N TYR A 131 12.41 -17.98 -23.07
CA TYR A 131 13.06 -18.35 -21.82
C TYR A 131 13.03 -19.87 -21.70
N LEU A 132 14.22 -20.47 -21.71
CA LEU A 132 14.40 -21.92 -21.62
C LEU A 132 14.87 -22.28 -20.22
N LEU A 133 14.20 -23.24 -19.60
CA LEU A 133 14.63 -23.87 -18.38
C LEU A 133 15.40 -25.14 -18.73
N LEU A 134 16.67 -25.16 -18.33
CA LEU A 134 17.63 -26.22 -18.59
C LEU A 134 17.91 -26.99 -17.31
N GLN A 135 17.84 -28.32 -17.38
CA GLN A 135 18.20 -29.23 -16.31
C GLN A 135 18.99 -30.40 -16.88
N HIS A 136 20.02 -30.86 -16.18
CA HIS A 136 20.80 -31.98 -16.62
C HIS A 136 20.84 -33.11 -15.60
N ALA A 137 21.09 -34.34 -16.07
CA ALA A 137 21.33 -35.52 -15.26
C ALA A 137 22.42 -36.36 -15.89
N LEU A 138 23.45 -36.67 -15.14
CA LEU A 138 24.50 -37.58 -15.54
C LEU A 138 23.97 -39.02 -15.51
N LEU A 139 24.30 -39.82 -16.53
CA LEU A 139 23.98 -41.25 -16.57
C LEU A 139 25.09 -42.04 -15.87
N THR A 140 24.65 -43.02 -15.12
CA THR A 140 25.57 -44.02 -14.51
C THR A 140 25.80 -45.17 -15.49
N ASN A 141 24.76 -45.53 -16.25
CA ASN A 141 24.82 -46.51 -17.34
C ASN A 141 23.95 -46.02 -18.52
N PRO A 142 24.50 -45.81 -19.71
CA PRO A 142 25.96 -45.90 -20.07
C PRO A 142 26.75 -44.72 -19.47
N GLU A 143 27.99 -45.03 -19.05
CA GLU A 143 28.95 -43.99 -18.61
C GLU A 143 29.30 -43.03 -19.78
N GLY A 144 29.65 -41.80 -19.44
CA GLY A 144 30.08 -40.80 -20.42
C GLY A 144 28.94 -40.08 -21.16
N TYR A 145 27.72 -40.23 -20.71
CA TYR A 145 26.54 -39.52 -21.27
C TYR A 145 25.78 -38.76 -20.21
N GLU A 146 25.16 -37.68 -20.64
CA GLU A 146 24.25 -36.86 -19.83
C GLU A 146 22.94 -36.55 -20.57
N ILE A 147 21.83 -36.52 -19.84
CA ILE A 147 20.55 -36.12 -20.39
C ILE A 147 20.33 -34.66 -20.01
N LEU A 148 20.00 -33.83 -21.00
CA LEU A 148 19.60 -32.45 -20.80
C LEU A 148 18.12 -32.29 -21.13
N SER A 149 17.35 -31.73 -20.22
CA SER A 149 15.97 -31.36 -20.42
C SER A 149 15.92 -29.86 -20.77
N VAL A 150 15.23 -29.52 -21.86
CA VAL A 150 15.05 -28.14 -22.34
C VAL A 150 13.56 -27.84 -22.40
N ARG A 151 13.10 -26.96 -21.55
CA ARG A 151 11.67 -26.60 -21.47
C ARG A 151 11.47 -25.13 -21.70
N ASP A 152 10.54 -24.78 -22.58
CA ASP A 152 10.12 -23.41 -22.81
C ASP A 152 9.21 -22.95 -21.64
N VAL A 153 9.67 -21.96 -20.90
CA VAL A 153 8.96 -21.36 -19.76
C VAL A 153 8.57 -19.91 -20.06
N THR A 154 8.54 -19.53 -21.32
CA THR A 154 8.23 -18.15 -21.74
C THR A 154 6.82 -17.73 -21.31
N SER A 155 5.84 -18.66 -21.36
CA SER A 155 4.47 -18.41 -20.92
C SER A 155 4.41 -17.95 -19.46
N MET A 156 5.25 -18.52 -18.60
CA MET A 156 5.31 -18.15 -17.17
C MET A 156 5.77 -16.69 -16.98
N PHE A 157 6.74 -16.24 -17.75
CA PHE A 157 7.20 -14.84 -17.72
C PHE A 157 6.16 -13.88 -18.32
N THR A 158 5.42 -14.33 -19.34
CA THR A 158 4.32 -13.51 -19.90
C THR A 158 3.16 -13.37 -18.92
N GLU A 159 2.80 -14.45 -18.23
CA GLU A 159 1.79 -14.43 -17.17
C GLU A 159 2.20 -13.54 -15.99
N LEU A 160 3.46 -13.62 -15.55
CA LEU A 160 4.00 -12.73 -14.51
C LEU A 160 3.94 -11.26 -14.93
N ARG A 161 4.29 -10.96 -16.19
CA ARG A 161 4.20 -9.61 -16.73
C ARG A 161 2.76 -9.12 -16.77
N GLN A 162 1.82 -9.95 -17.18
CA GLN A 162 0.41 -9.61 -17.21
C GLN A 162 -0.12 -9.36 -15.80
N THR A 163 0.23 -10.21 -14.84
CA THR A 163 -0.11 -10.03 -13.42
C THR A 163 0.47 -8.73 -12.87
N ALA A 164 1.71 -8.37 -13.22
CA ALA A 164 2.33 -7.11 -12.83
C ALA A 164 1.56 -5.89 -13.38
N VAL A 165 1.08 -5.95 -14.63
CA VAL A 165 0.26 -4.89 -15.23
C VAL A 165 -1.07 -4.74 -14.50
N TRP A 166 -1.72 -5.84 -14.15
CA TRP A 166 -2.95 -5.80 -13.34
C TRP A 166 -2.73 -5.19 -11.96
N PHE A 167 -1.66 -5.58 -11.26
CA PHE A 167 -1.30 -4.96 -9.98
C PHE A 167 -1.05 -3.46 -10.12
N LEU A 168 -0.31 -3.04 -11.16
CA LEU A 168 -0.07 -1.63 -11.43
C LEU A 168 -1.38 -0.86 -11.63
N GLY A 169 -2.33 -1.42 -12.39
CA GLY A 169 -3.65 -0.83 -12.60
C GLY A 169 -4.46 -0.69 -11.31
N ILE A 170 -4.48 -1.75 -10.48
CA ILE A 170 -5.17 -1.73 -9.19
C ILE A 170 -4.54 -0.71 -8.24
N TYR A 171 -3.20 -0.67 -8.14
CA TYR A 171 -2.52 0.31 -7.29
C TYR A 171 -2.75 1.75 -7.73
N LEU A 172 -2.77 2.00 -9.04
CA LEU A 172 -3.09 3.32 -9.58
C LEU A 172 -4.53 3.74 -9.21
N ALA A 173 -5.49 2.84 -9.36
CA ALA A 173 -6.87 3.10 -8.99
C ALA A 173 -7.03 3.39 -7.49
N VAL A 174 -6.42 2.57 -6.62
CA VAL A 174 -6.43 2.79 -5.16
C VAL A 174 -5.77 4.12 -4.80
N PHE A 175 -4.64 4.45 -5.43
CA PHE A 175 -3.95 5.71 -5.21
C PHE A 175 -4.79 6.92 -5.61
N CYS A 176 -5.47 6.87 -6.75
CA CYS A 176 -6.37 7.94 -7.20
C CYS A 176 -7.56 8.12 -6.27
N ILE A 177 -8.21 7.02 -5.84
CA ILE A 177 -9.35 7.06 -4.92
C ILE A 177 -8.93 7.62 -3.56
N ALA A 178 -7.83 7.12 -3.00
CA ALA A 178 -7.29 7.61 -1.74
C ALA A 178 -6.88 9.09 -1.82
N GLY A 179 -6.22 9.49 -2.90
CA GLY A 179 -5.85 10.88 -3.14
C GLY A 179 -7.05 11.82 -3.22
N LEU A 180 -8.10 11.42 -3.94
CA LEU A 180 -9.35 12.16 -4.02
C LEU A 180 -10.03 12.28 -2.65
N PHE A 181 -10.09 11.18 -1.90
CA PHE A 181 -10.67 11.16 -0.55
C PHE A 181 -9.91 12.10 0.41
N ILE A 182 -8.59 11.99 0.45
CA ILE A 182 -7.73 12.86 1.26
C ILE A 182 -7.93 14.33 0.87
N TYR A 183 -7.97 14.63 -0.43
CA TYR A 183 -8.20 15.99 -0.93
C TYR A 183 -9.54 16.56 -0.46
N LEU A 184 -10.64 15.78 -0.57
CA LEU A 184 -11.97 16.21 -0.16
C LEU A 184 -12.08 16.42 1.36
N MET A 185 -11.52 15.52 2.15
CA MET A 185 -11.49 15.63 3.61
C MET A 185 -10.68 16.85 4.06
N MET A 186 -9.51 17.06 3.49
CA MET A 186 -8.67 18.21 3.81
C MET A 186 -9.34 19.55 3.42
N LYS A 187 -10.02 19.61 2.27
CA LYS A 187 -10.76 20.79 1.86
C LYS A 187 -11.84 21.17 2.90
N ARG A 188 -12.58 20.17 3.39
CA ARG A 188 -13.59 20.38 4.45
C ARG A 188 -12.94 20.88 5.75
N THR A 189 -11.85 20.26 6.16
CA THR A 189 -11.15 20.65 7.40
C THR A 189 -10.62 22.09 7.34
N VAL A 190 -10.03 22.49 6.21
CA VAL A 190 -9.55 23.86 6.02
C VAL A 190 -10.70 24.87 6.09
N GLN A 191 -11.82 24.59 5.44
CA GLN A 191 -13.00 25.48 5.50
C GLN A 191 -13.55 25.61 6.93
N GLN A 192 -13.55 24.52 7.71
CA GLN A 192 -13.94 24.56 9.12
C GLN A 192 -12.96 25.38 9.97
N MET A 193 -11.66 25.24 9.74
CA MET A 193 -10.63 26.01 10.42
C MET A 193 -10.74 27.52 10.13
N GLU A 194 -10.98 27.88 8.88
CA GLU A 194 -11.20 29.30 8.49
C GLU A 194 -12.41 29.90 9.23
N LYS A 195 -13.53 29.17 9.29
CA LYS A 195 -14.71 29.61 10.04
C LYS A 195 -14.43 29.75 11.54
N LEU A 196 -13.71 28.80 12.14
CA LEU A 196 -13.34 28.88 13.54
C LEU A 196 -12.41 30.07 13.83
N GLN A 197 -11.46 30.35 12.96
CA GLN A 197 -10.59 31.53 13.06
C GLN A 197 -11.36 32.84 12.95
N GLU A 198 -12.33 32.91 12.04
CA GLU A 198 -13.19 34.10 11.91
C GLU A 198 -14.02 34.33 13.19
N VAL A 199 -14.60 33.28 13.75
CA VAL A 199 -15.38 33.39 15.02
C VAL A 199 -14.46 33.79 16.16
N ALA A 200 -13.29 33.16 16.29
CA ALA A 200 -12.32 33.51 17.33
C ALA A 200 -11.82 34.95 17.22
N GLY A 201 -11.55 35.42 16.00
CA GLY A 201 -11.14 36.81 15.76
C GLY A 201 -12.24 37.84 16.11
N LYS A 202 -13.51 37.52 15.78
CA LYS A 202 -14.65 38.35 16.19
C LYS A 202 -14.78 38.40 17.71
N GLN A 203 -14.60 37.26 18.38
CA GLN A 203 -14.69 37.18 19.83
C GLN A 203 -13.55 37.98 20.52
N GLU A 204 -12.31 37.91 20.00
CA GLU A 204 -11.20 38.70 20.50
C GLU A 204 -11.40 40.22 20.33
N MET A 205 -11.91 40.63 19.16
CA MET A 205 -12.24 42.04 18.91
C MET A 205 -13.32 42.56 19.85
N LEU A 206 -14.39 41.76 20.09
CA LEU A 206 -15.44 42.11 21.03
C LEU A 206 -14.91 42.24 22.48
N MET A 207 -14.05 41.33 22.90
CA MET A 207 -13.38 41.37 24.21
C MET A 207 -12.52 42.64 24.38
N GLY A 208 -11.77 42.99 23.34
CA GLY A 208 -10.97 44.22 23.34
C GLY A 208 -11.83 45.50 23.47
N ALA A 209 -12.92 45.57 22.73
CA ALA A 209 -13.87 46.69 22.79
C ALA A 209 -14.53 46.79 24.18
N LEU A 210 -14.97 45.66 24.75
CA LEU A 210 -15.59 45.63 26.08
C LEU A 210 -14.59 46.03 27.17
N ALA A 211 -13.35 45.58 27.09
CA ALA A 211 -12.30 45.98 28.05
C ALA A 211 -12.06 47.51 28.01
N HIS A 212 -12.08 48.11 26.82
CA HIS A 212 -11.93 49.53 26.67
C HIS A 212 -13.15 50.32 27.25
N GLU A 213 -14.38 49.85 26.98
CA GLU A 213 -15.59 50.45 27.54
C GLU A 213 -15.74 50.29 29.05
N MET A 214 -15.16 49.22 29.65
CA MET A 214 -15.12 49.06 31.10
C MET A 214 -14.06 49.97 31.77
N LYS A 215 -12.94 50.24 31.10
CA LYS A 215 -11.88 51.11 31.64
C LYS A 215 -12.35 52.52 31.94
N THR A 216 -13.18 53.11 31.11
CA THR A 216 -13.69 54.47 31.24
C THR A 216 -14.50 54.69 32.53
N PRO A 217 -15.58 53.91 32.80
CA PRO A 217 -16.36 54.06 34.03
C PRO A 217 -15.55 53.75 35.29
N LEU A 218 -14.64 52.73 35.18
CA LEU A 218 -13.77 52.39 36.28
C LEU A 218 -12.80 53.53 36.68
N THR A 219 -12.22 54.19 35.65
CA THR A 219 -11.35 55.35 35.87
C THR A 219 -12.12 56.53 36.49
N SER A 220 -13.39 56.76 36.12
CA SER A 220 -14.27 57.76 36.70
C SER A 220 -14.56 57.44 38.19
N ILE A 221 -14.93 56.20 38.50
CA ILE A 221 -15.19 55.74 39.89
C ILE A 221 -13.95 55.99 40.77
N ILE A 222 -12.75 55.57 40.30
CA ILE A 222 -11.51 55.78 41.01
C ILE A 222 -11.23 57.26 41.22
N GLY A 223 -11.36 58.07 40.15
CA GLY A 223 -11.11 59.51 40.23
C GLY A 223 -12.01 60.26 41.22
N TYR A 224 -13.32 59.99 41.22
CA TYR A 224 -14.25 60.60 42.17
C TYR A 224 -14.02 60.07 43.60
N SER A 225 -13.68 58.79 43.76
CA SER A 225 -13.35 58.20 45.06
C SER A 225 -12.06 58.84 45.63
N ASP A 226 -11.05 59.04 44.82
CA ASP A 226 -9.81 59.72 45.24
C ASP A 226 -10.08 61.22 45.60
N THR A 227 -10.95 61.88 44.85
CA THR A 227 -11.33 63.28 45.16
C THR A 227 -12.05 63.38 46.49
N LEU A 228 -12.98 62.47 46.78
CA LEU A 228 -13.70 62.36 48.06
C LEU A 228 -12.74 62.14 49.23
N ARG A 229 -11.67 61.42 49.00
CA ARG A 229 -10.68 61.00 50.03
C ARG A 229 -9.67 62.11 50.33
N HIS A 230 -9.23 62.83 49.33
CA HIS A 230 -8.08 63.74 49.47
C HIS A 230 -8.40 65.23 49.38
N VAL A 231 -9.62 65.60 49.00
CA VAL A 231 -10.04 67.02 48.83
C VAL A 231 -11.15 67.36 49.84
N LYS A 232 -11.03 68.50 50.51
CA LYS A 232 -12.10 69.03 51.38
C LYS A 232 -13.23 69.57 50.48
N LEU A 233 -14.32 68.80 50.42
CA LEU A 233 -15.54 69.13 49.65
C LEU A 233 -16.66 69.61 50.58
N ASN A 234 -17.51 70.48 50.07
CA ASN A 234 -18.79 70.80 50.75
C ASN A 234 -19.79 69.62 50.57
N ASP A 235 -20.89 69.63 51.29
CA ASP A 235 -21.81 68.46 51.31
C ASP A 235 -22.50 68.26 49.94
N GLU A 236 -22.81 69.31 49.22
CA GLU A 236 -23.37 69.25 47.87
C GLU A 236 -22.39 68.65 46.83
N GLN A 237 -21.10 68.95 46.94
CA GLN A 237 -20.04 68.35 46.13
C GLN A 237 -19.80 66.88 46.42
N LYS A 238 -19.90 66.48 47.71
CA LYS A 238 -19.82 65.05 48.13
C LYS A 238 -20.98 64.22 47.55
N ASP A 239 -22.20 64.75 47.65
CA ASP A 239 -23.40 64.11 47.11
C ASP A 239 -23.30 63.94 45.60
N CYS A 240 -22.84 64.94 44.88
CA CYS A 240 -22.60 64.87 43.44
C CYS A 240 -21.56 63.81 43.06
N ALA A 241 -20.45 63.71 43.80
CA ALA A 241 -19.40 62.71 43.55
C ALA A 241 -19.92 61.29 43.83
N LEU A 242 -20.67 61.09 44.88
CA LEU A 242 -21.27 59.79 45.22
C LEU A 242 -22.33 59.34 44.19
N GLU A 243 -23.10 60.30 43.67
CA GLU A 243 -24.07 60.04 42.59
C GLU A 243 -23.36 59.61 41.30
N HIS A 244 -22.25 60.27 40.94
CA HIS A 244 -21.41 59.84 39.78
C HIS A 244 -20.86 58.44 39.95
N ILE A 245 -20.29 58.07 41.13
CA ILE A 245 -19.79 56.75 41.41
C ILE A 245 -20.88 55.71 41.26
N SER A 246 -22.08 55.98 41.85
CA SER A 246 -23.25 55.09 41.76
C SER A 246 -23.72 54.89 40.33
N ARG A 247 -23.77 55.96 39.56
CA ARG A 247 -24.19 55.90 38.17
C ARG A 247 -23.22 55.11 37.27
N GLU A 248 -21.90 55.33 37.43
CA GLU A 248 -20.88 54.59 36.66
C GLU A 248 -20.77 53.10 37.14
N GLY A 249 -21.01 52.83 38.42
CA GLY A 249 -21.12 51.47 38.95
C GLY A 249 -22.28 50.68 38.32
N LYS A 250 -23.49 51.28 38.24
CA LYS A 250 -24.65 50.68 37.55
C LYS A 250 -24.40 50.48 36.05
N ARG A 251 -23.61 51.38 35.40
CA ARG A 251 -23.22 51.23 34.01
C ARG A 251 -22.29 50.04 33.83
N LEU A 252 -21.34 49.84 34.74
CA LEU A 252 -20.40 48.72 34.75
C LEU A 252 -21.10 47.38 34.96
N GLU A 253 -22.09 47.32 35.88
CA GLU A 253 -22.93 46.14 36.12
C GLU A 253 -23.70 45.77 34.86
N LYS A 254 -24.31 46.73 34.14
CA LYS A 254 -25.02 46.49 32.90
C LYS A 254 -24.10 46.01 31.77
N LEU A 255 -22.86 46.54 31.69
CA LEU A 255 -21.85 46.09 30.73
C LEU A 255 -21.40 44.67 31.02
N SER A 256 -21.13 44.32 32.29
CA SER A 256 -20.78 42.99 32.74
C SER A 256 -21.89 41.97 32.42
N GLY A 257 -23.14 42.32 32.68
CA GLY A 257 -24.27 41.46 32.32
C GLY A 257 -24.37 41.16 30.83
N LYS A 258 -24.19 42.22 29.99
CA LYS A 258 -24.14 42.00 28.51
C LYS A 258 -23.00 41.11 28.08
N MET A 259 -21.82 41.25 28.71
CA MET A 259 -20.64 40.40 28.44
C MET A 259 -20.95 38.94 28.74
N LEU A 260 -21.51 38.62 29.93
CA LEU A 260 -21.89 37.27 30.31
C LEU A 260 -22.93 36.68 29.36
N GLN A 261 -23.88 37.49 28.90
CA GLN A 261 -24.88 37.09 27.91
C GLN A 261 -24.25 36.74 26.55
N MET A 262 -23.29 37.56 26.07
CA MET A 262 -22.59 37.32 24.80
C MET A 262 -21.70 36.09 24.86
N LEU A 263 -21.11 35.78 26.02
CA LEU A 263 -20.28 34.58 26.22
C LEU A 263 -21.10 33.29 26.40
N GLY A 264 -22.44 33.38 26.38
CA GLY A 264 -23.33 32.24 26.62
C GLY A 264 -23.24 31.67 28.04
N LEU A 265 -22.63 32.44 28.97
CA LEU A 265 -22.46 32.03 30.38
C LEU A 265 -23.66 32.44 31.25
N HIS A 266 -24.77 32.87 30.64
CA HIS A 266 -26.01 33.13 31.40
C HIS A 266 -26.60 31.78 31.81
N GLN A 267 -26.40 31.45 33.09
CA GLN A 267 -27.16 30.43 33.76
C GLN A 267 -28.63 30.79 33.67
N ASN A 268 -29.42 29.93 33.05
CA ASN A 268 -30.86 29.74 33.08
C ASN A 268 -31.59 29.80 31.74
N ASP A 269 -30.96 29.37 30.66
CA ASP A 269 -31.78 28.61 29.72
C ASP A 269 -31.38 27.17 29.86
N SER A 270 -32.14 26.43 30.68
CA SER A 270 -32.17 24.98 30.64
C SER A 270 -32.20 24.61 29.17
N ILE A 271 -31.08 24.04 28.66
CA ILE A 271 -31.11 23.29 27.45
C ILE A 271 -32.18 22.24 27.69
N LYS A 272 -33.39 22.47 27.22
CA LYS A 272 -34.40 21.44 27.05
C LYS A 272 -33.79 20.49 26.06
N MET A 273 -33.06 19.51 26.57
CA MET A 273 -32.82 18.30 25.84
C MET A 273 -34.20 17.65 25.64
N GLU A 274 -34.86 18.01 24.58
CA GLU A 274 -35.89 17.13 24.06
C GLU A 274 -35.21 15.87 23.62
N LEU A 275 -35.41 14.80 24.40
CA LEU A 275 -35.17 13.46 23.98
C LEU A 275 -35.98 13.23 22.72
N VAL A 276 -35.42 13.55 21.56
CA VAL A 276 -35.98 13.15 20.27
C VAL A 276 -35.80 11.64 20.22
N SER A 277 -36.87 10.92 20.54
CA SER A 277 -36.91 9.49 20.44
C SER A 277 -36.58 9.12 19.00
N TYR A 278 -35.44 8.50 18.79
CA TYR A 278 -34.92 7.99 17.49
C TYR A 278 -35.89 7.00 16.82
N THR A 279 -36.91 6.56 17.51
CA THR A 279 -37.97 5.71 16.98
C THR A 279 -38.89 6.39 15.96
N HIS A 280 -39.02 7.71 16.02
CA HIS A 280 -39.89 8.46 15.06
C HIS A 280 -39.18 8.70 13.69
N LEU A 281 -37.86 8.79 13.65
CA LEU A 281 -37.11 8.94 12.40
C LEU A 281 -37.09 7.63 11.59
N ARG A 282 -37.07 6.48 12.28
CA ARG A 282 -37.12 5.17 11.63
C ARG A 282 -38.50 4.80 11.08
N ALA A 283 -39.55 5.36 11.66
CA ALA A 283 -40.91 5.16 11.17
C ALA A 283 -41.22 5.95 9.87
N HIS A 284 -40.51 7.06 9.64
CA HIS A 284 -40.66 7.85 8.41
C HIS A 284 -39.93 7.24 7.20
N GLU A 285 -38.80 6.55 7.41
CA GLU A 285 -38.08 5.88 6.33
C GLU A 285 -38.78 4.57 5.91
N THR A 286 -39.45 3.86 6.83
CA THR A 286 -40.16 2.63 6.50
C THR A 286 -41.52 2.89 5.80
N SER A 287 -42.13 4.07 5.95
CA SER A 287 -43.40 4.39 5.26
C SER A 287 -43.18 4.83 3.79
N LEU A 288 -41.98 5.31 3.42
CA LEU A 288 -41.65 5.69 2.04
C LEU A 288 -41.34 4.52 1.13
N HIS A 289 -40.99 3.33 1.69
CA HIS A 289 -40.72 2.11 0.92
C HIS A 289 -41.97 1.27 0.63
N LEU A 290 -43.12 1.59 1.23
CA LEU A 290 -44.37 0.84 1.05
C LEU A 290 -45.34 1.45 0.03
N VAL A 291 -44.99 2.57 -0.60
CA VAL A 291 -45.90 3.28 -1.58
C VAL A 291 -45.42 3.04 -3.04
N CYS A 292 -44.35 2.28 -3.29
CA CYS A 292 -43.98 1.87 -4.64
C CYS A 292 -44.06 0.33 -4.77
N ARG A 293 -45.29 -0.15 -4.91
CA ARG A 293 -45.67 -1.41 -5.56
C ARG A 293 -47.03 -1.26 -6.21
#